data_361cfe2a7de581f23fbf4e25a8003fe5
#
_entry.id   361cfe2a7de581f23fbf4e25a8003fe5
#
_cell.length_a   1.000
_cell.length_b   1.000
_cell.length_c   1.000
_cell.angle_alpha   90.00
_cell.angle_beta   90.00
_cell.angle_gamma   90.00
#
_symmetry.space_group_name_H-M   'P 1'
#
loop_
_entity.id
_entity.type
_entity.pdbx_description
1 polymer ?
#
loop_
_entity_poly.entity_id
_entity_poly.type
_entity_poly.pdbx_seq_one_letter_code
_entity_poly.pdbx_strand_id
1 'polypeptide(L)'
;MAQNKTHRIAVIPGDGIGTEVVPEGLRALEAAARRFDIDLEFEHFEFGSCDYYLEHGQMLPDDWFETLSRFDAIFYGAVGWPEKVPDHVSLWGS
;
A
#
# COMPACT_ATOMS: atom_id res chain seq x y z
N MET A 1 -28.70 7.11 15.42
CA MET A 1 -27.95 6.99 14.18
C MET A 1 -26.47 6.89 14.43
N ALA A 2 -25.86 5.94 13.83
CA ALA A 2 -24.44 5.78 14.02
C ALA A 2 -23.67 6.82 13.22
N GLN A 3 -22.61 7.32 13.80
CA GLN A 3 -21.65 8.13 13.10
C GLN A 3 -20.83 7.24 12.20
N ASN A 4 -20.72 7.59 10.93
CA ASN A 4 -19.84 6.87 10.04
C ASN A 4 -18.42 7.33 10.32
N LYS A 5 -17.64 6.46 10.85
CA LYS A 5 -16.23 6.74 11.05
C LYS A 5 -15.50 6.59 9.73
N THR A 6 -14.67 7.56 9.41
CA THR A 6 -13.79 7.45 8.25
C THR A 6 -12.64 6.52 8.59
N HIS A 7 -12.43 5.52 7.74
CA HIS A 7 -11.30 4.60 7.87
C HIS A 7 -10.25 4.98 6.84
N ARG A 8 -9.03 5.17 7.31
CA ARG A 8 -7.91 5.57 6.45
C ARG A 8 -7.09 4.35 6.08
N ILE A 9 -6.91 4.16 4.79
CA ILE A 9 -6.22 2.99 4.25
C ILE A 9 -4.96 3.45 3.53
N ALA A 10 -3.81 2.95 3.95
CA ALA A 10 -2.56 3.17 3.24
C ALA A 10 -2.48 2.17 2.10
N VAL A 11 -2.22 2.65 0.88
CA VAL A 11 -2.15 1.79 -0.30
C VAL A 11 -0.71 1.74 -0.78
N ILE A 12 -0.16 0.53 -0.78
CA ILE A 12 1.21 0.28 -1.23
C ILE A 12 1.15 -0.76 -2.34
N PRO A 13 1.09 -0.32 -3.61
CA PRO A 13 0.96 -1.25 -4.73
C PRO A 13 2.16 -2.20 -4.88
N GLY A 14 3.37 -1.71 -4.59
CA GLY A 14 4.57 -2.52 -4.76
C GLY A 14 5.06 -2.53 -6.19
N ASP A 15 5.31 -3.72 -6.71
CA ASP A 15 5.93 -3.91 -8.01
C ASP A 15 5.05 -4.73 -8.96
N GLY A 16 5.37 -4.63 -10.25
CA GLY A 16 4.82 -5.51 -11.27
C GLY A 16 3.31 -5.71 -11.18
N ILE A 17 2.91 -6.93 -10.87
CA ILE A 17 1.49 -7.28 -10.80
C ILE A 17 0.74 -6.46 -9.77
N GLY A 18 1.43 -6.01 -8.71
CA GLY A 18 0.80 -5.19 -7.68
C GLY A 18 0.23 -3.90 -8.24
N THR A 19 0.94 -3.28 -9.20
CA THR A 19 0.47 -2.04 -9.81
C THR A 19 -0.74 -2.25 -10.71
N GLU A 20 -0.98 -3.50 -11.14
CA GLU A 20 -2.13 -3.83 -11.98
C GLU A 20 -3.34 -4.28 -11.17
N VAL A 21 -3.11 -5.08 -10.12
CA VAL A 21 -4.22 -5.66 -9.37
C VAL A 21 -4.76 -4.72 -8.29
N VAL A 22 -3.90 -3.86 -7.73
CA VAL A 22 -4.35 -2.96 -6.66
C VAL A 22 -5.46 -2.02 -7.10
N PRO A 23 -5.41 -1.37 -8.28
CA PRO A 23 -6.53 -0.53 -8.70
C PRO A 23 -7.85 -1.28 -8.78
N GLU A 24 -7.83 -2.54 -9.20
CA GLU A 24 -9.04 -3.35 -9.26
C GLU A 24 -9.54 -3.70 -7.87
N GLY A 25 -8.62 -4.02 -6.96
CA GLY A 25 -8.98 -4.24 -5.56
C GLY A 25 -9.59 -3.02 -4.92
N LEU A 26 -9.06 -1.84 -5.24
CA LEU A 26 -9.61 -0.59 -4.71
C LEU A 26 -11.03 -0.34 -5.24
N ARG A 27 -11.29 -0.68 -6.49
CA ARG A 27 -12.65 -0.57 -7.02
C ARG A 27 -13.62 -1.46 -6.26
N ALA A 28 -13.19 -2.68 -5.93
CA ALA A 28 -14.02 -3.59 -5.16
C ALA A 28 -14.27 -3.05 -3.75
N LEU A 29 -13.25 -2.49 -3.12
CA LEU A 29 -13.40 -1.89 -1.80
C LEU A 29 -14.33 -0.68 -1.84
N GLU A 30 -14.21 0.15 -2.85
CA GLU A 30 -15.08 1.32 -2.99
C GLU A 30 -16.53 0.91 -3.24
N ALA A 31 -16.74 -0.14 -4.03
CA ALA A 31 -18.09 -0.64 -4.27
C ALA A 31 -18.70 -1.19 -2.98
N ALA A 32 -17.93 -1.96 -2.23
CA ALA A 32 -18.39 -2.49 -0.96
C ALA A 32 -18.66 -1.36 0.06
N ALA A 33 -17.80 -0.36 0.09
CA ALA A 33 -17.98 0.78 0.98
C ALA A 33 -19.28 1.51 0.68
N ARG A 34 -19.58 1.71 -0.60
CA ARG A 34 -20.85 2.35 -0.98
C ARG A 34 -22.04 1.49 -0.58
N ARG A 35 -21.93 0.18 -0.82
CA ARG A 35 -23.02 -0.74 -0.53
C ARG A 35 -23.38 -0.77 0.95
N PHE A 36 -22.38 -0.69 1.81
CA PHE A 36 -22.55 -0.82 3.26
C PHE A 36 -22.42 0.51 3.99
N ASP A 37 -22.37 1.61 3.26
CA ASP A 37 -22.28 2.96 3.84
C ASP A 37 -21.06 3.11 4.75
N ILE A 38 -19.92 2.66 4.27
CA ILE A 38 -18.63 2.77 4.95
C ILE A 38 -17.82 3.86 4.29
N ASP A 39 -17.21 4.74 5.07
CA ASP A 39 -16.40 5.83 4.57
C ASP A 39 -14.93 5.43 4.58
N LEU A 40 -14.33 5.29 3.39
CA LEU A 40 -12.93 4.92 3.23
C LEU A 40 -12.16 6.04 2.57
N GLU A 41 -10.97 6.33 3.10
CA GLU A 41 -10.03 7.25 2.47
C GLU A 41 -8.76 6.47 2.13
N PHE A 42 -8.27 6.62 0.91
CA PHE A 42 -7.08 5.93 0.45
C PHE A 42 -5.95 6.93 0.25
N GLU A 43 -4.78 6.58 0.74
CA GLU A 43 -3.56 7.35 0.46
C GLU A 43 -2.52 6.40 -0.13
N HIS A 44 -2.03 6.75 -1.31
CA HIS A 44 -1.08 5.92 -2.05
C HIS A 44 0.35 6.29 -1.68
N PHE A 45 1.18 5.27 -1.50
CA PHE A 45 2.60 5.45 -1.21
C PHE A 45 3.44 4.73 -2.25
N GLU A 46 4.56 5.33 -2.60
CA GLU A 46 5.49 4.76 -3.56
C GLU A 46 6.53 3.86 -2.91
N PHE A 47 6.74 4.00 -1.61
CA PHE A 47 7.71 3.15 -0.92
C PHE A 47 7.21 1.71 -0.84
N GLY A 48 8.12 0.80 -0.50
CA GLY A 48 7.79 -0.62 -0.51
C GLY A 48 7.84 -1.21 -1.90
N SER A 49 8.57 -0.59 -2.82
CA SER A 49 8.75 -1.07 -4.18
C SER A 49 10.23 -1.11 -4.53
N CYS A 50 10.56 -1.92 -5.54
CA CYS A 50 11.93 -1.99 -6.01
C CYS A 50 12.37 -0.67 -6.66
N ASP A 51 11.47 0.01 -7.34
CA ASP A 51 11.78 1.32 -7.91
C ASP A 51 12.14 2.33 -6.82
N TYR A 52 11.41 2.30 -5.72
CA TYR A 52 11.73 3.16 -4.59
C TYR A 52 13.12 2.84 -4.03
N TYR A 53 13.44 1.54 -3.92
CA TYR A 53 14.76 1.12 -3.43
C TYR A 53 15.87 1.62 -4.33
N LEU A 54 15.71 1.51 -5.64
CA LEU A 54 16.72 1.95 -6.59
C LEU A 54 16.97 3.45 -6.51
N GLU A 55 15.94 4.20 -6.13
CA GLU A 55 16.01 5.66 -6.04
C GLU A 55 16.54 6.12 -4.68
N HIS A 56 16.16 5.43 -3.60
CA HIS A 56 16.43 5.89 -2.23
C HIS A 56 17.40 5.01 -1.43
N GLY A 57 17.75 3.85 -1.93
CA GLY A 57 18.67 2.95 -1.24
C GLY A 57 18.07 2.16 -0.09
N GLN A 58 16.76 2.25 0.09
CA GLN A 58 16.02 1.48 1.11
C GLN A 58 14.60 1.26 0.63
N MET A 59 13.99 0.18 1.12
CA MET A 59 12.63 -0.16 0.69
C MET A 59 11.57 0.75 1.31
N LEU A 60 11.82 1.23 2.51
CA LEU A 60 10.90 2.08 3.26
C LEU A 60 11.64 3.30 3.77
N PRO A 61 10.97 4.45 3.90
CA PRO A 61 11.58 5.63 4.51
C PRO A 61 11.82 5.40 6.01
N ASP A 62 12.70 6.20 6.59
CA ASP A 62 13.05 6.04 8.00
C ASP A 62 11.84 6.19 8.93
N ASP A 63 10.88 7.01 8.54
CA ASP A 63 9.70 7.29 9.35
C ASP A 63 8.49 6.42 8.99
N TRP A 64 8.74 5.28 8.33
CA TRP A 64 7.66 4.42 7.83
C TRP A 64 6.68 3.99 8.92
N PHE A 65 7.20 3.71 10.10
CA PHE A 65 6.35 3.22 11.19
C PHE A 65 5.39 4.31 11.66
N GLU A 66 5.89 5.51 11.87
CA GLU A 66 5.03 6.63 12.28
C GLU A 66 4.00 6.94 11.20
N THR A 67 4.44 6.96 9.95
CA THR A 67 3.55 7.26 8.83
C THR A 67 2.42 6.25 8.74
N LEU A 68 2.76 4.95 8.73
CA LEU A 68 1.75 3.90 8.55
C LEU A 68 0.89 3.70 9.79
N SER A 69 1.41 4.00 10.97
CA SER A 69 0.63 3.83 12.20
C SER A 69 -0.55 4.79 12.30
N ARG A 70 -0.61 5.80 11.45
CA ARG A 70 -1.75 6.73 11.40
C ARG A 70 -2.93 6.18 10.62
N PHE A 71 -2.76 5.02 9.99
CA PHE A 71 -3.81 4.42 9.16
C PHE A 71 -4.47 3.28 9.90
N ASP A 72 -5.72 3.02 9.53
CA ASP A 72 -6.46 1.92 10.13
C ASP A 72 -6.07 0.57 9.55
N ALA A 73 -5.63 0.57 8.29
CA ALA A 73 -5.21 -0.66 7.61
C ALA A 73 -4.25 -0.32 6.48
N ILE A 74 -3.56 -1.35 6.00
CA ILE A 74 -2.65 -1.24 4.88
C ILE A 74 -3.14 -2.20 3.80
N PHE A 75 -3.34 -1.66 2.60
CA PHE A 75 -3.67 -2.48 1.43
C PHE A 75 -2.39 -2.63 0.61
N TYR A 76 -1.80 -3.79 0.69
CA TYR A 76 -0.49 -4.06 0.11
C TYR A 76 -0.65 -4.93 -1.12
N GLY A 77 -0.01 -4.54 -2.21
CA GLY A 77 -0.05 -5.32 -3.43
C GLY A 77 0.99 -6.43 -3.43
N ALA A 78 1.97 -6.31 -4.32
CA ALA A 78 3.02 -7.32 -4.43
C ALA A 78 4.38 -6.63 -4.50
N VAL A 79 5.39 -7.25 -3.93
CA VAL A 79 6.75 -6.72 -3.95
C VAL A 79 7.70 -7.78 -4.47
N GLY A 80 8.68 -7.33 -5.22
CA GLY A 80 9.74 -8.18 -5.70
C GLY A 80 10.01 -7.98 -7.18
N TRP A 81 11.28 -7.84 -7.52
CA TRP A 81 11.76 -7.76 -8.89
C TRP A 81 13.20 -8.23 -8.88
N PRO A 82 13.43 -9.55 -8.84
CA PRO A 82 14.78 -10.12 -8.63
C PRO A 82 15.82 -9.64 -9.63
N GLU A 83 15.38 -9.30 -10.85
CA GLU A 83 16.30 -8.83 -11.87
C GLU A 83 16.89 -7.44 -11.54
N LYS A 84 16.21 -6.66 -10.71
CA LYS A 84 16.66 -5.32 -10.35
C LYS A 84 17.11 -5.23 -8.89
N VAL A 85 16.44 -5.97 -8.00
CA VAL A 85 16.71 -5.90 -6.57
C VAL A 85 16.66 -7.32 -6.01
N PRO A 86 17.73 -7.76 -5.30
CA PRO A 86 17.73 -9.11 -4.73
C PRO A 86 16.57 -9.31 -3.75
N ASP A 87 16.05 -10.52 -3.73
CA ASP A 87 14.91 -10.85 -2.87
C ASP A 87 15.16 -10.59 -1.38
N HIS A 88 16.38 -10.80 -0.92
CA HIS A 88 16.68 -10.56 0.49
C HIS A 88 16.59 -9.08 0.86
N VAL A 89 16.67 -8.20 -0.12
CA VAL A 89 16.47 -6.75 0.09
C VAL A 89 15.00 -6.40 -0.03
N SER A 90 14.36 -6.80 -1.13
CA SER A 90 12.98 -6.38 -1.40
C SER A 90 11.98 -7.02 -0.44
N LEU A 91 12.14 -8.30 -0.14
CA LEU A 91 11.18 -9.01 0.69
C LEU A 91 11.41 -8.79 2.18
N TRP A 92 12.68 -8.81 2.61
CA TRP A 92 12.98 -8.66 4.03
C TRP A 92 13.09 -7.21 4.47
N GLY A 93 13.28 -6.29 3.52
CA GLY A 93 13.33 -4.87 3.79
C GLY A 93 11.95 -4.20 3.80
N SER A 94 10.94 -4.96 3.49
CA SER A 94 9.55 -4.48 3.51
C SER A 94 8.79 -5.11 4.65
#